data_7fb8f7323bf5afb92f4b5fb0f1872206
#
_entry.id   7fb8f7323bf5afb92f4b5fb0f1872206
#
_cell.length_a   1.000
_cell.length_b   1.000
_cell.length_c   1.000
_cell.angle_alpha   90.00
_cell.angle_beta   90.00
_cell.angle_gamma   90.00
#
_symmetry.space_group_name_H-M   'P 1'
#
loop_
_entity.id
_entity.type
_entity.pdbx_description
1 polymer ?
#
loop_
_entity_poly.entity_id
_entity_poly.type
_entity_poly.pdbx_seq_one_letter_code
_entity_poly.pdbx_strand_id
1 'polypeptide(L)'
;MVRAEAKNLTFDMAARQKMQAGIDKLADAVAITLGPRGRNVVLEEKFGVPQVINDGVSIARFIELPDPVEDAGAQLIKEVAGRTNDSAGDGTTTASILAREMIMFGLQSVASGANPVNIKKGIDKTSDFLTKKLNELAVDVKGKEDIKAVASISAGNNDEIGDMIADAIEKVGADGVLSLSLIHISEPTRRYAIS
;
A
#
# COMPACT_ATOMS: atom_id res chain seq x y z
N MET A 1 24.73 0.58 30.30
CA MET A 1 25.59 0.54 29.09
C MET A 1 24.77 0.05 27.95
N VAL A 2 24.45 0.94 27.00
CA VAL A 2 23.81 0.54 25.73
C VAL A 2 24.95 -0.05 24.88
N ARG A 3 24.95 -1.38 24.69
CA ARG A 3 25.83 -2.02 23.71
C ARG A 3 25.35 -1.61 22.32
N ALA A 4 26.18 -0.88 21.58
CA ALA A 4 25.95 -0.70 20.15
C ALA A 4 26.01 -2.08 19.50
N GLU A 5 24.90 -2.50 18.86
CA GLU A 5 24.91 -3.73 18.07
C GLU A 5 25.85 -3.55 16.88
N ALA A 6 26.67 -4.60 16.62
CA ALA A 6 27.56 -4.59 15.48
C ALA A 6 26.74 -4.51 14.19
N LYS A 7 27.04 -3.52 13.36
CA LYS A 7 26.38 -3.35 12.05
C LYS A 7 27.08 -4.22 11.01
N ASN A 8 26.30 -4.94 10.24
CA ASN A 8 26.80 -5.68 9.09
C ASN A 8 26.90 -4.71 7.89
N LEU A 9 28.09 -4.60 7.30
CA LEU A 9 28.33 -3.76 6.14
C LEU A 9 28.50 -4.63 4.91
N THR A 10 27.61 -4.48 3.93
CA THR A 10 27.62 -5.21 2.68
C THR A 10 27.76 -4.22 1.54
N PHE A 11 28.67 -4.49 0.60
CA PHE A 11 29.03 -3.61 -0.50
C PHE A 11 28.81 -4.30 -1.84
N ASP A 12 28.92 -3.52 -2.92
CA ASP A 12 28.93 -3.97 -4.30
C ASP A 12 27.59 -4.52 -4.85
N MET A 13 27.70 -5.19 -5.99
CA MET A 13 26.57 -5.76 -6.73
C MET A 13 25.82 -6.82 -5.92
N ALA A 14 26.52 -7.59 -5.09
CA ALA A 14 25.90 -8.64 -4.26
C ALA A 14 24.89 -8.04 -3.25
N ALA A 15 25.23 -6.91 -2.64
CA ALA A 15 24.31 -6.20 -1.74
C ALA A 15 23.06 -5.72 -2.47
N ARG A 16 23.22 -5.14 -3.66
CA ARG A 16 22.11 -4.66 -4.48
C ARG A 16 21.19 -5.79 -4.93
N GLN A 17 21.76 -6.93 -5.36
CA GLN A 17 20.99 -8.10 -5.77
C GLN A 17 20.17 -8.66 -4.61
N LYS A 18 20.75 -8.76 -3.41
CA LYS A 18 20.01 -9.21 -2.22
C LYS A 18 18.89 -8.24 -1.83
N MET A 19 19.16 -6.94 -1.82
CA MET A 19 18.13 -5.94 -1.57
C MET A 19 17.00 -6.03 -2.61
N GLN A 20 17.34 -6.17 -3.89
CA GLN A 20 16.36 -6.36 -4.96
C GLN A 20 15.53 -7.62 -4.73
N ALA A 21 16.16 -8.74 -4.37
CA ALA A 21 15.44 -9.98 -4.07
C ALA A 21 14.41 -9.80 -2.93
N GLY A 22 14.76 -9.02 -1.90
CA GLY A 22 13.84 -8.67 -0.82
C GLY A 22 12.67 -7.80 -1.29
N ILE A 23 12.95 -6.80 -2.13
CA ILE A 23 11.93 -5.95 -2.76
C ILE A 23 10.98 -6.81 -3.59
N ASP A 24 11.51 -7.69 -4.44
CA ASP A 24 10.72 -8.55 -5.33
C ASP A 24 9.83 -9.51 -4.52
N LYS A 25 10.38 -10.18 -3.52
CA LYS A 25 9.62 -11.11 -2.66
C LYS A 25 8.41 -10.46 -2.02
N LEU A 26 8.59 -9.26 -1.46
CA LEU A 26 7.49 -8.56 -0.81
C LEU A 26 6.49 -8.00 -1.83
N ALA A 27 6.97 -7.38 -2.90
CA ALA A 27 6.11 -6.84 -3.94
C ALA A 27 5.30 -7.94 -4.65
N ASP A 28 5.87 -9.12 -4.90
CA ASP A 28 5.16 -10.25 -5.47
C ASP A 28 4.06 -10.78 -4.55
N ALA A 29 4.34 -10.87 -3.24
CA ALA A 29 3.33 -11.28 -2.26
C ALA A 29 2.14 -10.32 -2.23
N VAL A 30 2.39 -9.02 -2.33
CA VAL A 30 1.35 -7.99 -2.36
C VAL A 30 0.64 -7.95 -3.71
N ALA A 31 1.36 -8.15 -4.81
CA ALA A 31 0.83 -8.08 -6.18
C ALA A 31 -0.27 -9.13 -6.46
N ILE A 32 -0.26 -10.26 -5.75
CA ILE A 32 -1.30 -11.30 -5.87
C ILE A 32 -2.70 -10.75 -5.60
N THR A 33 -2.82 -9.70 -4.80
CA THR A 33 -4.10 -9.10 -4.42
C THR A 33 -4.62 -8.05 -5.41
N LEU A 34 -3.83 -7.70 -6.43
CA LEU A 34 -4.16 -6.60 -7.34
C LEU A 34 -5.30 -6.93 -8.30
N GLY A 35 -6.21 -5.98 -8.44
CA GLY A 35 -7.22 -5.93 -9.49
C GLY A 35 -8.39 -6.92 -9.31
N PRO A 36 -9.27 -7.04 -10.33
CA PRO A 36 -10.52 -7.80 -10.23
C PRO A 36 -10.32 -9.32 -10.13
N ARG A 37 -9.11 -9.80 -10.39
CA ARG A 37 -8.68 -11.20 -10.19
C ARG A 37 -7.77 -11.36 -8.98
N GLY A 38 -7.68 -10.33 -8.15
CA GLY A 38 -6.90 -10.36 -6.91
C GLY A 38 -7.32 -11.53 -6.02
N ARG A 39 -6.34 -12.16 -5.38
CA ARG A 39 -6.54 -13.29 -4.47
C ARG A 39 -6.25 -12.83 -3.05
N ASN A 40 -6.85 -13.54 -2.11
CA ASN A 40 -6.50 -13.38 -0.71
C ASN A 40 -5.18 -14.10 -0.42
N VAL A 41 -4.43 -13.56 0.52
CA VAL A 41 -3.23 -14.17 1.08
C VAL A 41 -3.57 -14.73 2.45
N VAL A 42 -3.15 -15.95 2.72
CA VAL A 42 -3.27 -16.57 4.04
C VAL A 42 -1.99 -16.32 4.80
N LEU A 43 -2.09 -15.59 5.90
CA LEU A 43 -0.97 -15.32 6.81
C LEU A 43 -1.04 -16.30 7.98
N GLU A 44 0.05 -17.05 8.19
CA GLU A 44 0.18 -17.97 9.31
C GLU A 44 0.64 -17.20 10.55
N GLU A 45 -0.12 -17.28 11.63
CA GLU A 45 0.29 -16.77 12.94
C GLU A 45 0.90 -17.90 13.78
N LYS A 46 2.05 -17.63 14.41
CA LYS A 46 2.73 -18.60 15.29
C LYS A 46 1.86 -19.08 16.45
N PHE A 47 0.95 -18.25 16.91
CA PHE A 47 0.03 -18.52 18.02
C PHE A 47 -1.36 -17.94 17.72
N GLY A 48 -2.10 -18.55 16.77
CA GLY A 48 -3.40 -18.03 16.42
C GLY A 48 -4.06 -18.75 15.24
N VAL A 49 -5.19 -18.24 14.82
CA VAL A 49 -5.89 -18.71 13.63
C VAL A 49 -5.27 -18.01 12.41
N PRO A 50 -4.98 -18.73 11.32
CA PRO A 50 -4.50 -18.12 10.08
C PRO A 50 -5.42 -16.98 9.64
N GLN A 51 -4.86 -15.84 9.29
CA GLN A 51 -5.61 -14.68 8.81
C GLN A 51 -5.66 -14.68 7.28
N VAL A 52 -6.85 -14.44 6.74
CA VAL A 52 -7.05 -14.29 5.29
C VAL A 52 -7.20 -12.82 4.98
N ILE A 53 -6.22 -12.26 4.27
CA ILE A 53 -6.10 -10.81 4.02
C ILE A 53 -5.92 -10.56 2.53
N ASN A 54 -6.49 -9.45 2.04
CA ASN A 54 -6.30 -8.94 0.68
C ASN A 54 -5.77 -7.51 0.63
N ASP A 55 -5.52 -6.90 1.77
CA ASP A 55 -4.96 -5.56 1.87
C ASP A 55 -3.43 -5.58 1.79
N GLY A 56 -2.90 -4.81 0.84
CA GLY A 56 -1.46 -4.77 0.55
C GLY A 56 -0.61 -4.27 1.72
N VAL A 57 -1.07 -3.28 2.48
CA VAL A 57 -0.30 -2.75 3.61
C VAL A 57 -0.24 -3.75 4.77
N SER A 58 -1.33 -4.45 5.05
CA SER A 58 -1.37 -5.48 6.10
C SER A 58 -0.47 -6.66 5.75
N ILE A 59 -0.52 -7.14 4.50
CA ILE A 59 0.39 -8.18 4.00
C ILE A 59 1.84 -7.73 4.11
N ALA A 60 2.14 -6.52 3.65
CA ALA A 60 3.50 -5.99 3.69
C ALA A 60 4.05 -5.91 5.12
N ARG A 61 3.25 -5.46 6.09
CA ARG A 61 3.65 -5.36 7.50
C ARG A 61 3.99 -6.71 8.11
N PHE A 62 3.31 -7.77 7.69
CA PHE A 62 3.45 -9.11 8.27
C PHE A 62 4.70 -9.85 7.76
N ILE A 63 5.19 -9.53 6.56
CA ILE A 63 6.33 -10.23 5.95
C ILE A 63 7.63 -9.79 6.60
N GLU A 64 8.40 -10.74 7.12
CA GLU A 64 9.77 -10.58 7.59
C GLU A 64 10.65 -11.61 6.86
N LEU A 65 11.84 -11.18 6.41
CA LEU A 65 12.74 -12.04 5.68
C LEU A 65 13.94 -12.46 6.56
N PRO A 66 14.38 -13.73 6.47
CA PRO A 66 15.47 -14.23 7.32
C PRO A 66 16.84 -13.59 7.03
N ASP A 67 17.13 -13.23 5.78
CA ASP A 67 18.37 -12.55 5.40
C ASP A 67 18.22 -11.03 5.69
N PRO A 68 19.08 -10.45 6.53
CA PRO A 68 18.95 -9.03 6.91
C PRO A 68 19.08 -8.04 5.74
N VAL A 69 19.80 -8.41 4.67
CA VAL A 69 19.97 -7.54 3.51
C VAL A 69 18.74 -7.62 2.61
N GLU A 70 18.15 -8.81 2.45
CA GLU A 70 16.86 -8.97 1.78
C GLU A 70 15.75 -8.26 2.56
N ASP A 71 15.74 -8.43 3.88
CA ASP A 71 14.74 -7.74 4.73
C ASP A 71 14.86 -6.22 4.63
N ALA A 72 16.07 -5.68 4.57
CA ALA A 72 16.27 -4.24 4.33
C ALA A 72 15.63 -3.78 3.00
N GLY A 73 15.70 -4.61 1.95
CA GLY A 73 14.98 -4.37 0.69
C GLY A 73 13.46 -4.41 0.87
N ALA A 74 12.94 -5.41 1.58
CA ALA A 74 11.52 -5.53 1.89
C ALA A 74 11.00 -4.31 2.69
N GLN A 75 11.79 -3.81 3.66
CA GLN A 75 11.43 -2.64 4.45
C GLN A 75 11.21 -1.38 3.59
N LEU A 76 11.92 -1.22 2.47
CA LEU A 76 11.68 -0.10 1.56
C LEU A 76 10.27 -0.15 0.97
N ILE A 77 9.79 -1.32 0.56
CA ILE A 77 8.43 -1.46 0.04
C ILE A 77 7.38 -1.34 1.15
N LYS A 78 7.66 -1.84 2.37
CA LYS A 78 6.81 -1.59 3.54
C LYS A 78 6.63 -0.09 3.80
N GLU A 79 7.71 0.67 3.72
CA GLU A 79 7.67 2.13 3.90
C GLU A 79 6.81 2.80 2.83
N VAL A 80 6.92 2.38 1.56
CA VAL A 80 6.07 2.89 0.46
C VAL A 80 4.60 2.59 0.74
N ALA A 81 4.27 1.35 1.09
CA ALA A 81 2.90 0.95 1.41
C ALA A 81 2.35 1.74 2.61
N GLY A 82 3.15 1.89 3.67
CA GLY A 82 2.79 2.66 4.86
C GLY A 82 2.50 4.12 4.55
N ARG A 83 3.40 4.81 3.85
CA ARG A 83 3.21 6.22 3.46
C ARG A 83 1.99 6.43 2.57
N THR A 84 1.74 5.51 1.64
CA THR A 84 0.54 5.57 0.79
C THR A 84 -0.72 5.41 1.63
N ASN A 85 -0.72 4.45 2.57
CA ASN A 85 -1.83 4.25 3.50
C ASN A 85 -2.10 5.50 4.36
N ASP A 86 -1.05 6.11 4.91
CA ASP A 86 -1.18 7.28 5.79
C ASP A 86 -1.66 8.53 5.03
N SER A 87 -1.35 8.65 3.73
CA SER A 87 -1.71 9.81 2.92
C SER A 87 -3.05 9.66 2.20
N ALA A 88 -3.40 8.47 1.73
CA ALA A 88 -4.56 8.22 0.89
C ALA A 88 -5.52 7.16 1.44
N GLY A 89 -5.06 6.27 2.32
CA GLY A 89 -5.86 5.17 2.86
C GLY A 89 -6.13 4.02 1.88
N ASP A 90 -5.73 4.16 0.61
CA ASP A 90 -5.95 3.18 -0.46
C ASP A 90 -4.80 3.21 -1.47
N GLY A 91 -4.75 2.22 -2.38
CA GLY A 91 -3.73 2.14 -3.44
C GLY A 91 -2.37 1.60 -2.99
N THR A 92 -2.25 1.00 -1.81
CA THR A 92 -1.00 0.48 -1.23
C THR A 92 -0.37 -0.61 -2.09
N THR A 93 -1.17 -1.50 -2.66
CA THR A 93 -0.73 -2.55 -3.59
C THR A 93 -0.15 -1.94 -4.87
N THR A 94 -0.86 -1.00 -5.48
CA THR A 94 -0.41 -0.31 -6.70
C THR A 94 0.89 0.45 -6.46
N ALA A 95 0.99 1.19 -5.34
CA ALA A 95 2.20 1.92 -4.96
C ALA A 95 3.41 1.00 -4.77
N SER A 96 3.21 -0.16 -4.12
CA SER A 96 4.26 -1.16 -3.91
C SER A 96 4.81 -1.72 -5.23
N ILE A 97 3.92 -2.04 -6.17
CA ILE A 97 4.30 -2.56 -7.49
C ILE A 97 5.03 -1.50 -8.31
N LEU A 98 4.50 -0.26 -8.34
CA LEU A 98 5.15 0.84 -9.05
C LEU A 98 6.54 1.14 -8.49
N ALA A 99 6.70 1.15 -7.16
CA ALA A 99 7.98 1.35 -6.51
C ALA A 99 8.99 0.26 -6.90
N ARG A 100 8.58 -1.04 -6.89
CA ARG A 100 9.42 -2.14 -7.36
C ARG A 100 9.90 -1.91 -8.79
N GLU A 101 8.99 -1.62 -9.72
CA GLU A 101 9.33 -1.41 -11.13
C GLU A 101 10.28 -0.23 -11.32
N MET A 102 10.04 0.89 -10.63
CA MET A 102 10.93 2.05 -10.67
C MET A 102 12.33 1.71 -10.15
N ILE A 103 12.43 0.96 -9.06
CA ILE A 103 13.72 0.52 -8.49
C ILE A 103 14.42 -0.44 -9.45
N MET A 104 13.71 -1.42 -10.00
CA MET A 104 14.26 -2.40 -10.93
C MET A 104 14.84 -1.71 -12.19
N PHE A 105 14.07 -0.86 -12.85
CA PHE A 105 14.55 -0.13 -14.03
C PHE A 105 15.67 0.85 -13.69
N GLY A 106 15.61 1.49 -12.52
CA GLY A 106 16.68 2.34 -12.02
C GLY A 106 17.98 1.58 -11.82
N LEU A 107 17.95 0.44 -11.16
CA LEU A 107 19.12 -0.43 -10.95
C LEU A 107 19.68 -0.96 -12.26
N GLN A 108 18.82 -1.39 -13.20
CA GLN A 108 19.24 -1.83 -14.53
C GLN A 108 19.92 -0.71 -15.31
N SER A 109 19.41 0.51 -15.24
CA SER A 109 20.02 1.68 -15.89
C SER A 109 21.37 2.00 -15.30
N VAL A 110 21.54 1.95 -13.97
CA VAL A 110 22.83 2.13 -13.29
C VAL A 110 23.82 1.03 -13.67
N ALA A 111 23.38 -0.21 -13.74
CA ALA A 111 24.21 -1.35 -14.15
C ALA A 111 24.70 -1.18 -15.61
N SER A 112 23.90 -0.53 -16.45
CA SER A 112 24.26 -0.21 -17.86
C SER A 112 25.16 1.05 -17.97
N GLY A 113 25.59 1.64 -16.84
CA GLY A 113 26.53 2.76 -16.82
C GLY A 113 25.89 4.15 -16.73
N ALA A 114 24.57 4.25 -16.56
CA ALA A 114 23.92 5.54 -16.38
C ALA A 114 24.25 6.15 -14.99
N ASN A 115 24.36 7.48 -14.96
CA ASN A 115 24.65 8.20 -13.72
C ASN A 115 23.43 8.18 -12.78
N PRO A 116 23.52 7.58 -11.56
CA PRO A 116 22.41 7.45 -10.62
C PRO A 116 21.82 8.79 -10.16
N VAL A 117 22.63 9.84 -10.09
CA VAL A 117 22.15 11.19 -9.72
C VAL A 117 21.25 11.77 -10.81
N ASN A 118 21.58 11.53 -12.08
CA ASN A 118 20.75 11.98 -13.20
C ASN A 118 19.48 11.16 -13.32
N ILE A 119 19.53 9.85 -13.03
CA ILE A 119 18.33 9.00 -12.96
C ILE A 119 17.39 9.53 -11.88
N LYS A 120 17.88 9.79 -10.67
CA LYS A 120 17.08 10.36 -9.58
C LYS A 120 16.41 11.68 -10.01
N LYS A 121 17.16 12.61 -10.58
CA LYS A 121 16.60 13.88 -11.08
C LYS A 121 15.51 13.66 -12.15
N GLY A 122 15.70 12.64 -13.00
CA GLY A 122 14.70 12.25 -14.01
C GLY A 122 13.42 11.75 -13.36
N ILE A 123 13.53 10.86 -12.36
CA ILE A 123 12.39 10.33 -11.59
C ILE A 123 11.65 11.49 -10.90
N ASP A 124 12.36 12.38 -10.19
CA ASP A 124 11.76 13.52 -9.50
C ASP A 124 10.93 14.39 -10.47
N LYS A 125 11.52 14.78 -11.63
CA LYS A 125 10.82 15.58 -12.65
C LYS A 125 9.60 14.86 -13.24
N THR A 126 9.71 13.55 -13.46
CA THR A 126 8.61 12.75 -14.00
C THR A 126 7.48 12.65 -12.99
N SER A 127 7.81 12.46 -11.71
CA SER A 127 6.83 12.43 -10.62
C SER A 127 6.06 13.75 -10.54
N ASP A 128 6.76 14.89 -10.56
CA ASP A 128 6.14 16.22 -10.52
C ASP A 128 5.21 16.44 -11.73
N PHE A 129 5.65 16.02 -12.92
CA PHE A 129 4.85 16.13 -14.12
C PHE A 129 3.60 15.24 -14.06
N LEU A 130 3.75 13.98 -13.64
CA LEU A 130 2.63 13.04 -13.54
C LEU A 130 1.62 13.49 -12.48
N THR A 131 2.08 14.01 -11.34
CA THR A 131 1.20 14.54 -10.30
C THR A 131 0.35 15.69 -10.82
N LYS A 132 0.95 16.64 -11.57
CA LYS A 132 0.18 17.72 -12.20
C LYS A 132 -0.84 17.19 -13.21
N LYS A 133 -0.42 16.22 -14.03
CA LYS A 133 -1.32 15.61 -15.02
C LYS A 133 -2.47 14.84 -14.39
N LEU A 134 -2.23 14.11 -13.32
CA LEU A 134 -3.28 13.42 -12.57
C LEU A 134 -4.27 14.39 -11.94
N ASN A 135 -3.79 15.51 -11.39
CA ASN A 135 -4.68 16.56 -10.85
C ASN A 135 -5.54 17.22 -11.95
N GLU A 136 -4.99 17.39 -13.17
CA GLU A 136 -5.78 17.89 -14.32
C GLU A 136 -6.84 16.89 -14.79
N LEU A 137 -6.62 15.59 -14.62
CA LEU A 137 -7.54 14.52 -15.01
C LEU A 137 -8.51 14.13 -13.90
N ALA A 138 -8.25 14.56 -12.66
CA ALA A 138 -9.10 14.24 -11.53
C ALA A 138 -10.50 14.87 -11.72
N VAL A 139 -11.51 14.08 -11.38
CA VAL A 139 -12.91 14.52 -11.39
C VAL A 139 -13.36 14.63 -9.94
N ASP A 140 -13.93 15.79 -9.60
CA ASP A 140 -14.46 16.01 -8.25
C ASP A 140 -15.62 15.07 -7.95
N VAL A 141 -15.65 14.52 -6.74
CA VAL A 141 -16.76 13.72 -6.24
C VAL A 141 -17.97 14.64 -6.04
N LYS A 142 -19.08 14.33 -6.70
CA LYS A 142 -20.31 15.15 -6.69
C LYS A 142 -21.49 14.35 -6.14
N GLY A 143 -21.70 14.41 -4.84
CA GLY A 143 -22.89 13.85 -4.23
C GLY A 143 -22.76 12.40 -3.77
N LYS A 144 -23.87 11.86 -3.28
CA LYS A 144 -23.96 10.59 -2.57
C LYS A 144 -23.60 9.37 -3.43
N GLU A 145 -24.02 9.37 -4.69
CA GLU A 145 -23.77 8.23 -5.59
C GLU A 145 -22.29 8.05 -5.91
N ASP A 146 -21.54 9.14 -6.08
CA ASP A 146 -20.11 9.08 -6.32
C ASP A 146 -19.38 8.61 -5.05
N ILE A 147 -19.81 9.10 -3.87
CA ILE A 147 -19.26 8.67 -2.57
C ILE A 147 -19.51 7.18 -2.38
N LYS A 148 -20.74 6.69 -2.67
CA LYS A 148 -21.07 5.28 -2.61
C LYS A 148 -20.17 4.46 -3.55
N ALA A 149 -20.00 4.88 -4.78
CA ALA A 149 -19.19 4.16 -5.77
C ALA A 149 -17.74 4.02 -5.29
N VAL A 150 -17.13 5.10 -4.81
CA VAL A 150 -15.76 5.08 -4.28
C VAL A 150 -15.67 4.20 -3.04
N ALA A 151 -16.60 4.33 -2.11
CA ALA A 151 -16.60 3.55 -0.87
C ALA A 151 -16.84 2.05 -1.14
N SER A 152 -17.74 1.69 -2.06
CA SER A 152 -17.98 0.30 -2.45
C SER A 152 -16.73 -0.36 -3.02
N ILE A 153 -16.02 0.34 -3.91
CA ILE A 153 -14.77 -0.17 -4.51
C ILE A 153 -13.70 -0.35 -3.45
N SER A 154 -13.50 0.63 -2.58
CA SER A 154 -12.51 0.56 -1.49
C SER A 154 -12.84 -0.55 -0.47
N ALA A 155 -14.12 -0.89 -0.34
CA ALA A 155 -14.59 -2.00 0.50
C ALA A 155 -14.58 -3.36 -0.23
N GLY A 156 -13.84 -3.52 -1.31
CA GLY A 156 -13.74 -4.76 -2.07
C GLY A 156 -15.01 -5.09 -2.89
N ASN A 157 -15.65 -4.09 -3.48
CA ASN A 157 -16.92 -4.14 -4.20
C ASN A 157 -18.12 -4.54 -3.32
N ASN A 158 -18.12 -4.08 -2.07
CA ASN A 158 -19.25 -4.28 -1.16
C ASN A 158 -20.18 -3.07 -1.18
N ASP A 159 -21.32 -3.19 -1.86
CA ASP A 159 -22.30 -2.13 -2.01
C ASP A 159 -23.00 -1.75 -0.71
N GLU A 160 -23.19 -2.72 0.22
CA GLU A 160 -23.80 -2.45 1.52
C GLU A 160 -22.91 -1.53 2.38
N ILE A 161 -21.61 -1.78 2.37
CA ILE A 161 -20.64 -0.89 3.04
C ILE A 161 -20.59 0.47 2.34
N GLY A 162 -20.64 0.49 1.01
CA GLY A 162 -20.70 1.71 0.22
C GLY A 162 -21.89 2.59 0.56
N ASP A 163 -23.08 2.01 0.64
CA ASP A 163 -24.30 2.71 1.03
C ASP A 163 -24.22 3.24 2.46
N MET A 164 -23.72 2.42 3.39
CA MET A 164 -23.57 2.80 4.79
C MET A 164 -22.64 4.01 4.96
N ILE A 165 -21.51 4.01 4.24
CA ILE A 165 -20.53 5.12 4.27
C ILE A 165 -21.15 6.38 3.64
N ALA A 166 -21.80 6.24 2.49
CA ALA A 166 -22.42 7.36 1.80
C ALA A 166 -23.53 8.01 2.66
N ASP A 167 -24.38 7.21 3.29
CA ASP A 167 -25.41 7.68 4.23
C ASP A 167 -24.82 8.39 5.45
N ALA A 168 -23.72 7.87 5.96
CA ALA A 168 -23.05 8.46 7.10
C ALA A 168 -22.40 9.80 6.75
N ILE A 169 -21.70 9.90 5.63
CA ILE A 169 -21.10 11.16 5.14
C ILE A 169 -22.18 12.21 4.85
N GLU A 170 -23.32 11.80 4.29
CA GLU A 170 -24.45 12.71 4.06
C GLU A 170 -24.99 13.32 5.37
N LYS A 171 -24.96 12.54 6.47
CA LYS A 171 -25.43 13.01 7.80
C LYS A 171 -24.42 13.88 8.53
N VAL A 172 -23.13 13.52 8.47
CA VAL A 172 -22.08 14.25 9.22
C VAL A 172 -21.44 15.38 8.43
N GLY A 173 -21.63 15.40 7.11
CA GLY A 173 -20.98 16.35 6.20
C GLY A 173 -19.56 15.92 5.79
N ALA A 174 -19.00 16.62 4.79
CA ALA A 174 -17.70 16.29 4.21
C ALA A 174 -16.52 16.39 5.20
N ASP A 175 -16.64 17.28 6.20
CA ASP A 175 -15.61 17.49 7.24
C ASP A 175 -15.83 16.61 8.48
N GLY A 176 -16.83 15.75 8.46
CA GLY A 176 -17.18 14.86 9.57
C GLY A 176 -16.20 13.70 9.73
N VAL A 177 -15.98 13.27 10.97
CA VAL A 177 -15.21 12.06 11.27
C VAL A 177 -16.13 10.86 11.29
N LEU A 178 -15.78 9.83 10.50
CA LEU A 178 -16.52 8.58 10.42
C LEU A 178 -15.64 7.44 10.92
N SER A 179 -16.18 6.60 11.80
CA SER A 179 -15.55 5.36 12.25
C SER A 179 -16.49 4.19 12.06
N LEU A 180 -16.00 3.14 11.40
CA LEU A 180 -16.74 1.90 11.19
C LEU A 180 -16.22 0.81 12.11
N SER A 181 -17.15 0.08 12.75
CA SER A 181 -16.86 -1.10 13.56
C SER A 181 -17.38 -2.35 12.86
N LEU A 182 -16.69 -3.47 13.02
CA LEU A 182 -17.13 -4.78 12.50
C LEU A 182 -18.52 -5.20 13.03
N ILE A 183 -18.92 -4.71 14.20
CA ILE A 183 -20.28 -4.94 14.76
C ILE A 183 -21.36 -4.36 13.85
N HIS A 184 -21.09 -3.24 13.18
CA HIS A 184 -22.03 -2.61 12.26
C HIS A 184 -22.18 -3.36 10.93
N ILE A 185 -21.21 -4.17 10.57
CA ILE A 185 -21.22 -5.00 9.35
C ILE A 185 -21.97 -6.31 9.58
N SER A 186 -21.88 -6.89 10.80
CA SER A 186 -22.48 -8.18 11.13
C SER A 186 -23.94 -8.10 11.63
N GLU A 187 -24.43 -6.92 12.04
CA GLU A 187 -25.80 -6.70 12.52
C GLU A 187 -26.47 -5.50 11.81
N PRO A 188 -26.91 -5.63 10.56
CA PRO A 188 -27.46 -4.50 9.76
C PRO A 188 -28.81 -3.97 10.29
N THR A 189 -29.39 -4.57 11.33
CA THR A 189 -30.71 -4.20 11.85
C THR A 189 -30.72 -3.29 13.07
N ARG A 190 -29.57 -2.98 13.68
CA ARG A 190 -29.51 -2.00 14.77
C ARG A 190 -29.37 -0.58 14.24
N ARG A 191 -30.44 0.20 14.40
CA ARG A 191 -30.45 1.66 14.12
C ARG A 191 -29.31 2.34 14.86
N TYR A 192 -28.52 3.08 14.12
CA TYR A 192 -27.34 3.82 14.58
C TYR A 192 -27.68 4.76 15.74
N ALA A 193 -27.05 4.57 16.87
CA ALA A 193 -26.94 5.60 17.88
C ALA A 193 -25.78 6.50 17.50
N ILE A 194 -26.07 7.70 17.03
CA ILE A 194 -25.09 8.78 16.80
C ILE A 194 -24.88 9.43 18.16
N SER A 195 -23.68 9.34 18.69
CA SER A 195 -23.25 10.15 19.82
C SER A 195 -22.29 11.23 19.33
#